data_f2b4aba6ace2cc5438291f72045667de
#
_entry.id   f2b4aba6ace2cc5438291f72045667de
#
_cell.length_a   1.000
_cell.length_b   1.000
_cell.length_c   1.000
_cell.angle_alpha   90.00
_cell.angle_beta   90.00
_cell.angle_gamma   90.00
#
_symmetry.space_group_name_H-M   'P 1'
#
loop_
_entity.id
_entity.type
_entity.pdbx_description
1 polymer ?
#
loop_
_entity_poly.entity_id
_entity_poly.type
_entity_poly.pdbx_seq_one_letter_code
_entity_poly.pdbx_strand_id
1 'polypeptide(L)'
;MSDHNITTAGDMDVKEGIYGKISSAGDLRIVGKIKAEKIKSAGDLTANEEVEVEEMSIFGDGLLKKLLKGTKVSTFGDLESLSTVEVKELNIYGGVKGKIFNTEKFIVNGDIEAADEINSDFLEINGTVKVEGSMNIGSGNFNLMGNSKVNEIFCQDLRVNSGNSNYTGLLSGLISRNNYGKLVVKLIEGDEIFLENTICDIVRGKNIQIGRGSKVKRVEYQNTLKIFENGEVSEKEEF
;
A
#
# COMPACT_ATOMS: atom_id res chain seq x y z
N MET A 1 -13.42 -28.05 8.03
CA MET A 1 -14.37 -26.93 8.08
C MET A 1 -14.94 -26.88 9.47
N SER A 2 -14.93 -25.74 10.14
CA SER A 2 -15.59 -25.60 11.44
C SER A 2 -17.01 -25.09 11.20
N ASP A 3 -18.02 -25.80 11.72
CA ASP A 3 -19.41 -25.35 11.64
C ASP A 3 -19.73 -24.25 12.68
N HIS A 4 -18.73 -23.75 13.40
CA HIS A 4 -18.90 -22.75 14.43
C HIS A 4 -19.04 -21.35 13.83
N ASN A 5 -20.26 -20.98 13.49
CA ASN A 5 -20.61 -19.65 13.00
C ASN A 5 -21.17 -18.78 14.12
N ILE A 6 -20.70 -17.54 14.23
CA ILE A 6 -21.22 -16.56 15.17
C ILE A 6 -21.65 -15.29 14.44
N THR A 7 -22.85 -14.80 14.77
CA THR A 7 -23.39 -13.58 14.16
C THR A 7 -24.13 -12.78 15.22
N THR A 8 -23.92 -11.48 15.24
CA THR A 8 -24.62 -10.54 16.12
C THR A 8 -25.11 -9.31 15.37
N ALA A 9 -26.20 -8.71 15.86
CA ALA A 9 -26.72 -7.44 15.38
C ALA A 9 -26.07 -6.21 16.07
N GLY A 10 -25.23 -6.42 17.08
CA GLY A 10 -24.51 -5.39 17.83
C GLY A 10 -23.03 -5.73 17.94
N ASP A 11 -22.38 -5.16 18.93
CA ASP A 11 -20.96 -5.39 19.21
C ASP A 11 -20.70 -6.82 19.69
N MET A 12 -19.49 -7.31 19.47
CA MET A 12 -19.13 -8.68 19.81
C MET A 12 -17.66 -8.81 20.24
N ASP A 13 -17.47 -9.58 21.34
CA ASP A 13 -16.16 -10.09 21.72
C ASP A 13 -16.00 -11.54 21.26
N VAL A 14 -14.92 -11.81 20.51
CA VAL A 14 -14.59 -13.15 20.02
C VAL A 14 -13.40 -13.69 20.79
N LYS A 15 -13.61 -14.85 21.42
CA LYS A 15 -12.60 -15.57 22.18
C LYS A 15 -11.77 -16.48 21.27
N GLU A 16 -10.73 -17.07 21.85
CA GLU A 16 -9.89 -18.05 21.17
C GLU A 16 -10.73 -19.20 20.56
N GLY A 17 -10.40 -19.56 19.33
CA GLY A 17 -11.09 -20.67 18.67
C GLY A 17 -10.92 -20.74 17.16
N ILE A 18 -11.60 -21.75 16.60
CA ILE A 18 -11.70 -21.99 15.15
C ILE A 18 -13.14 -21.76 14.73
N TYR A 19 -13.34 -20.89 13.75
CA TYR A 19 -14.64 -20.43 13.31
C TYR A 19 -14.80 -20.63 11.81
N GLY A 20 -16.01 -20.93 11.36
CA GLY A 20 -16.37 -20.80 9.95
C GLY A 20 -16.60 -19.33 9.64
N LYS A 21 -17.65 -18.74 10.20
CA LYS A 21 -17.99 -17.33 9.98
C LYS A 21 -18.13 -16.55 11.27
N ILE A 22 -17.53 -15.37 11.31
CA ILE A 22 -17.73 -14.36 12.34
C ILE A 22 -18.36 -13.12 11.68
N SER A 23 -19.49 -12.63 12.17
CA SER A 23 -20.16 -11.46 11.59
C SER A 23 -20.76 -10.58 12.67
N SER A 24 -20.38 -9.30 12.67
CA SER A 24 -20.95 -8.27 13.57
C SER A 24 -21.54 -7.12 12.74
N ALA A 25 -22.73 -6.64 13.13
CA ALA A 25 -23.30 -5.40 12.60
C ALA A 25 -22.84 -4.16 13.36
N GLY A 26 -22.24 -4.33 14.55
CA GLY A 26 -21.53 -3.32 15.32
C GLY A 26 -20.02 -3.57 15.27
N ASP A 27 -19.34 -3.18 16.35
CA ASP A 27 -17.90 -3.35 16.50
C ASP A 27 -17.53 -4.79 16.84
N LEU A 28 -16.36 -5.19 16.39
CA LEU A 28 -15.83 -6.54 16.60
C LEU A 28 -14.51 -6.47 17.34
N ARG A 29 -14.46 -7.11 18.52
CA ARG A 29 -13.22 -7.24 19.29
C ARG A 29 -12.79 -8.70 19.39
N ILE A 30 -11.64 -9.01 18.82
CA ILE A 30 -11.00 -10.33 18.89
C ILE A 30 -10.07 -10.33 20.09
N VAL A 31 -10.44 -11.04 21.15
CA VAL A 31 -9.72 -11.04 22.43
C VAL A 31 -8.81 -12.26 22.63
N GLY A 32 -8.94 -13.29 21.80
CA GLY A 32 -8.08 -14.48 21.77
C GLY A 32 -7.57 -14.78 20.37
N LYS A 33 -6.58 -15.67 20.25
CA LYS A 33 -6.07 -16.14 18.96
C LYS A 33 -7.16 -16.92 18.22
N ILE A 34 -7.42 -16.52 16.97
CA ILE A 34 -8.47 -17.15 16.16
C ILE A 34 -7.97 -17.60 14.79
N LYS A 35 -8.65 -18.64 14.29
CA LYS A 35 -8.64 -19.01 12.89
C LYS A 35 -10.06 -19.01 12.36
N ALA A 36 -10.32 -18.35 11.24
CA ALA A 36 -11.66 -18.23 10.66
C ALA A 36 -11.62 -18.36 9.13
N GLU A 37 -12.69 -18.88 8.54
CA GLU A 37 -12.84 -18.82 7.09
C GLU A 37 -13.25 -17.40 6.68
N LYS A 38 -14.19 -16.78 7.43
CA LYS A 38 -14.69 -15.45 7.10
C LYS A 38 -14.94 -14.58 8.32
N ILE A 39 -14.44 -13.34 8.26
CA ILE A 39 -14.70 -12.30 9.26
C ILE A 39 -15.35 -11.10 8.58
N LYS A 40 -16.46 -10.59 9.13
CA LYS A 40 -17.11 -9.37 8.68
C LYS A 40 -17.49 -8.50 9.85
N SER A 41 -16.99 -7.24 9.88
CA SER A 41 -17.41 -6.20 10.80
C SER A 41 -18.05 -5.05 10.03
N ALA A 42 -19.25 -4.63 10.40
CA ALA A 42 -19.86 -3.43 9.84
C ALA A 42 -19.43 -2.16 10.57
N GLY A 43 -19.00 -2.28 11.83
CA GLY A 43 -18.28 -1.25 12.60
C GLY A 43 -16.78 -1.49 12.59
N ASP A 44 -16.12 -1.00 13.62
CA ASP A 44 -14.68 -1.11 13.79
C ASP A 44 -14.27 -2.54 14.18
N LEU A 45 -13.02 -2.89 13.88
CA LEU A 45 -12.45 -4.17 14.29
C LEU A 45 -11.17 -3.93 15.10
N THR A 46 -11.12 -4.47 16.31
CA THR A 46 -9.91 -4.53 17.12
C THR A 46 -9.49 -5.97 17.35
N ALA A 47 -8.31 -6.36 16.85
CA ALA A 47 -7.70 -7.65 17.14
C ALA A 47 -6.56 -7.48 18.14
N ASN A 48 -6.76 -8.03 19.35
CA ASN A 48 -5.75 -7.99 20.41
C ASN A 48 -4.71 -9.11 20.27
N GLU A 49 -5.08 -10.19 19.60
CA GLU A 49 -4.28 -11.40 19.41
C GLU A 49 -4.16 -11.77 17.92
N GLU A 50 -3.40 -12.80 17.62
CA GLU A 50 -3.17 -13.27 16.25
C GLU A 50 -4.47 -13.69 15.57
N VAL A 51 -4.60 -13.33 14.31
CA VAL A 51 -5.72 -13.68 13.45
C VAL A 51 -5.21 -14.40 12.21
N GLU A 52 -5.73 -15.59 11.96
CA GLU A 52 -5.60 -16.31 10.70
C GLU A 52 -6.97 -16.37 10.02
N VAL A 53 -7.07 -15.89 8.77
CA VAL A 53 -8.37 -15.77 8.08
C VAL A 53 -8.25 -15.96 6.57
N GLU A 54 -9.25 -16.62 5.96
CA GLU A 54 -9.29 -16.68 4.50
C GLU A 54 -9.82 -15.36 3.92
N GLU A 55 -10.92 -14.85 4.45
CA GLU A 55 -11.53 -13.59 3.99
C GLU A 55 -11.93 -12.69 5.16
N MET A 56 -11.46 -11.42 5.15
CA MET A 56 -11.84 -10.41 6.14
C MET A 56 -12.33 -9.14 5.46
N SER A 57 -13.45 -8.62 5.95
CA SER A 57 -14.00 -7.34 5.51
C SER A 57 -14.35 -6.48 6.71
N ILE A 58 -13.75 -5.28 6.77
CA ILE A 58 -13.96 -4.28 7.82
C ILE A 58 -14.56 -3.04 7.15
N PHE A 59 -15.74 -2.62 7.57
CA PHE A 59 -16.40 -1.43 7.00
C PHE A 59 -16.08 -0.15 7.80
N GLY A 60 -15.67 -0.27 9.06
CA GLY A 60 -15.07 0.80 9.85
C GLY A 60 -13.55 0.74 9.85
N ASP A 61 -12.94 1.19 10.93
CA ASP A 61 -11.51 1.16 11.11
C ASP A 61 -11.02 -0.17 11.70
N GLY A 62 -9.80 -0.56 11.35
CA GLY A 62 -9.17 -1.77 11.84
C GLY A 62 -7.94 -1.49 12.71
N LEU A 63 -7.86 -2.09 13.89
CA LEU A 63 -6.67 -2.09 14.73
C LEU A 63 -6.17 -3.52 14.98
N LEU A 64 -4.99 -3.84 14.46
CA LEU A 64 -4.34 -5.14 14.59
C LEU A 64 -3.13 -5.03 15.52
N LYS A 65 -3.20 -5.60 16.70
CA LYS A 65 -2.09 -5.52 17.69
C LYS A 65 -1.05 -6.62 17.53
N LYS A 66 -1.43 -7.71 16.87
CA LYS A 66 -0.59 -8.88 16.61
C LYS A 66 -0.65 -9.28 15.14
N LEU A 67 0.04 -10.35 14.80
CA LEU A 67 0.14 -10.88 13.45
C LEU A 67 -1.26 -11.13 12.84
N LEU A 68 -1.47 -10.62 11.65
CA LEU A 68 -2.57 -11.00 10.78
C LEU A 68 -2.02 -11.88 9.66
N LYS A 69 -2.58 -13.09 9.51
CA LYS A 69 -2.38 -13.95 8.33
C LYS A 69 -3.69 -14.12 7.59
N GLY A 70 -3.66 -13.99 6.26
CA GLY A 70 -4.89 -14.14 5.49
C GLY A 70 -4.70 -14.33 4.00
N THR A 71 -5.82 -14.64 3.34
CA THR A 71 -5.85 -14.71 1.88
C THR A 71 -6.33 -13.39 1.31
N LYS A 72 -7.47 -12.89 1.78
CA LYS A 72 -8.04 -11.63 1.30
C LYS A 72 -8.53 -10.77 2.45
N VAL A 73 -8.01 -9.55 2.53
CA VAL A 73 -8.41 -8.57 3.55
C VAL A 73 -8.79 -7.26 2.88
N SER A 74 -9.95 -6.72 3.24
CA SER A 74 -10.44 -5.43 2.76
C SER A 74 -10.90 -4.57 3.91
N THR A 75 -10.44 -3.30 3.94
CA THR A 75 -10.87 -2.29 4.92
C THR A 75 -11.40 -1.08 4.17
N PHE A 76 -12.57 -0.58 4.57
CA PHE A 76 -13.20 0.61 3.98
C PHE A 76 -12.93 1.89 4.79
N GLY A 77 -12.41 1.77 6.00
CA GLY A 77 -11.82 2.83 6.81
C GLY A 77 -10.30 2.71 6.87
N ASP A 78 -9.72 3.23 7.94
CA ASP A 78 -8.28 3.16 8.17
C ASP A 78 -7.88 1.81 8.78
N LEU A 79 -6.69 1.33 8.46
CA LEU A 79 -6.12 0.12 9.05
C LEU A 79 -4.81 0.45 9.77
N GLU A 80 -4.78 0.25 11.08
CA GLU A 80 -3.53 0.31 11.85
C GLU A 80 -3.07 -1.08 12.26
N SER A 81 -1.80 -1.40 11.99
CA SER A 81 -1.18 -2.64 12.43
C SER A 81 0.09 -2.37 13.24
N LEU A 82 0.09 -2.83 14.50
CA LEU A 82 1.26 -2.73 15.39
C LEU A 82 2.27 -3.87 15.18
N SER A 83 1.95 -4.82 14.28
CA SER A 83 2.75 -6.00 13.99
C SER A 83 2.81 -6.24 12.49
N THR A 84 3.23 -7.43 12.07
CA THR A 84 3.30 -7.83 10.66
C THR A 84 1.91 -8.18 10.11
N VAL A 85 1.65 -7.79 8.87
CA VAL A 85 0.51 -8.21 8.06
C VAL A 85 1.02 -9.12 6.95
N GLU A 86 0.59 -10.38 6.95
CA GLU A 86 0.94 -11.41 5.95
C GLU A 86 -0.33 -11.85 5.23
N VAL A 87 -0.68 -11.23 4.12
CA VAL A 87 -1.90 -11.54 3.37
C VAL A 87 -1.64 -11.55 1.88
N LYS A 88 -2.32 -12.44 1.14
CA LYS A 88 -2.15 -12.48 -0.31
C LYS A 88 -2.70 -11.22 -0.97
N GLU A 89 -3.93 -10.86 -0.67
CA GLU A 89 -4.59 -9.69 -1.24
C GLU A 89 -5.04 -8.73 -0.13
N LEU A 90 -4.47 -7.51 -0.10
CA LEU A 90 -4.83 -6.45 0.83
C LEU A 90 -5.39 -5.24 0.06
N ASN A 91 -6.64 -4.88 0.35
CA ASN A 91 -7.33 -3.74 -0.27
C ASN A 91 -7.76 -2.74 0.80
N ILE A 92 -7.25 -1.53 0.73
CA ILE A 92 -7.53 -0.45 1.69
C ILE A 92 -8.20 0.72 0.95
N TYR A 93 -9.33 1.16 1.45
CA TYR A 93 -10.08 2.33 0.93
C TYR A 93 -10.05 3.49 1.93
N GLY A 94 -8.97 3.64 2.64
CA GLY A 94 -8.63 4.68 3.60
C GLY A 94 -7.13 4.73 3.79
N GLY A 95 -6.68 5.21 4.96
CA GLY A 95 -5.27 5.17 5.34
C GLY A 95 -4.83 3.80 5.84
N VAL A 96 -3.57 3.48 5.66
CA VAL A 96 -2.96 2.31 6.28
C VAL A 96 -1.67 2.70 6.98
N LYS A 97 -1.55 2.26 8.24
CA LYS A 97 -0.37 2.47 9.05
C LYS A 97 0.12 1.16 9.64
N GLY A 98 1.41 0.91 9.58
CA GLY A 98 1.96 -0.32 10.14
C GLY A 98 3.48 -0.40 10.10
N LYS A 99 3.99 -1.58 10.44
CA LYS A 99 5.43 -1.84 10.43
C LYS A 99 5.86 -2.56 9.17
N ILE A 100 5.37 -3.77 8.98
CA ILE A 100 5.75 -4.68 7.89
C ILE A 100 4.49 -5.20 7.22
N PHE A 101 4.45 -5.08 5.88
CA PHE A 101 3.42 -5.64 5.04
C PHE A 101 4.04 -6.62 4.05
N ASN A 102 3.61 -7.90 4.10
CA ASN A 102 4.00 -8.95 3.18
C ASN A 102 2.77 -9.39 2.41
N THR A 103 2.73 -9.12 1.09
CA THR A 103 1.54 -9.34 0.27
C THR A 103 1.91 -9.86 -1.12
N GLU A 104 0.99 -10.55 -1.78
CA GLU A 104 1.08 -10.79 -3.23
C GLU A 104 0.50 -9.58 -3.98
N LYS A 105 -0.60 -9.01 -3.48
CA LYS A 105 -1.25 -7.85 -4.06
C LYS A 105 -1.69 -6.87 -3.00
N PHE A 106 -1.24 -5.62 -3.13
CA PHE A 106 -1.60 -4.55 -2.21
C PHE A 106 -2.15 -3.33 -2.98
N ILE A 107 -3.39 -2.97 -2.71
CA ILE A 107 -4.05 -1.82 -3.32
C ILE A 107 -4.46 -0.86 -2.21
N VAL A 108 -4.03 0.41 -2.32
CA VAL A 108 -4.39 1.46 -1.37
C VAL A 108 -4.97 2.64 -2.12
N ASN A 109 -6.20 3.00 -1.76
CA ASN A 109 -6.88 4.22 -2.18
C ASN A 109 -6.92 5.17 -0.98
N GLY A 110 -5.79 5.80 -0.68
CA GLY A 110 -5.56 6.64 0.48
C GLY A 110 -4.07 6.75 0.82
N ASP A 111 -3.75 6.86 2.10
CA ASP A 111 -2.39 7.12 2.54
C ASP A 111 -1.73 5.86 3.11
N ILE A 112 -0.44 5.67 2.80
CA ILE A 112 0.38 4.62 3.39
C ILE A 112 1.43 5.24 4.32
N GLU A 113 1.53 4.73 5.55
CA GLU A 113 2.63 4.99 6.46
C GLU A 113 3.20 3.67 6.99
N ALA A 114 4.39 3.27 6.54
CA ALA A 114 5.08 2.07 7.00
C ALA A 114 6.42 2.43 7.65
N ALA A 115 6.66 1.92 8.87
CA ALA A 115 7.88 2.22 9.58
C ALA A 115 9.07 1.43 9.04
N ASP A 116 8.88 0.15 8.72
CA ASP A 116 9.98 -0.74 8.37
C ASP A 116 9.96 -1.13 6.89
N GLU A 117 8.99 -1.94 6.43
CA GLU A 117 9.09 -2.57 5.12
C GLU A 117 7.74 -2.84 4.46
N ILE A 118 7.70 -2.72 3.13
CA ILE A 118 6.60 -3.21 2.29
C ILE A 118 7.18 -4.19 1.27
N ASN A 119 6.71 -5.44 1.33
CA ASN A 119 7.00 -6.48 0.36
C ASN A 119 5.73 -6.86 -0.38
N SER A 120 5.71 -6.75 -1.70
CA SER A 120 4.53 -7.09 -2.51
C SER A 120 4.91 -7.46 -3.93
N ASP A 121 4.26 -8.47 -4.50
CA ASP A 121 4.44 -8.74 -5.93
C ASP A 121 3.82 -7.63 -6.79
N PHE A 122 2.68 -7.10 -6.36
CA PHE A 122 2.01 -5.98 -7.01
C PHE A 122 1.54 -4.94 -5.99
N LEU A 123 1.97 -3.68 -6.15
CA LEU A 123 1.57 -2.55 -5.30
C LEU A 123 0.97 -1.42 -6.13
N GLU A 124 -0.28 -1.07 -5.83
CA GLU A 124 -0.95 0.09 -6.39
C GLU A 124 -1.29 1.11 -5.30
N ILE A 125 -0.86 2.36 -5.52
CA ILE A 125 -1.09 3.47 -4.59
C ILE A 125 -1.81 4.59 -5.32
N ASN A 126 -2.99 4.94 -4.83
CA ASN A 126 -3.76 6.11 -5.26
C ASN A 126 -3.89 7.07 -4.07
N GLY A 127 -2.83 7.85 -3.79
CA GLY A 127 -2.77 8.69 -2.59
C GLY A 127 -1.35 9.12 -2.23
N THR A 128 -0.98 9.04 -0.96
CA THR A 128 0.38 9.33 -0.50
C THR A 128 1.08 8.09 0.06
N VAL A 129 2.41 8.11 0.04
CA VAL A 129 3.19 7.04 0.65
C VAL A 129 4.36 7.60 1.45
N LYS A 130 4.50 7.09 2.68
CA LYS A 130 5.66 7.32 3.55
C LYS A 130 6.17 5.98 4.05
N VAL A 131 7.40 5.64 3.67
CA VAL A 131 8.09 4.42 4.15
C VAL A 131 9.46 4.83 4.65
N GLU A 132 9.73 4.54 5.93
CA GLU A 132 11.00 4.88 6.54
C GLU A 132 12.12 3.89 6.16
N GLY A 133 11.76 2.63 5.95
CA GLY A 133 12.65 1.58 5.48
C GLY A 133 12.60 1.40 3.96
N SER A 134 12.38 0.18 3.50
CA SER A 134 12.43 -0.18 2.07
C SER A 134 11.09 -0.69 1.53
N MET A 135 10.95 -0.58 0.22
CA MET A 135 9.89 -1.23 -0.55
C MET A 135 10.53 -2.24 -1.50
N ASN A 136 10.15 -3.50 -1.36
CA ASN A 136 10.54 -4.59 -2.25
C ASN A 136 9.30 -5.03 -3.02
N ILE A 137 9.20 -4.65 -4.28
CA ILE A 137 7.98 -4.86 -5.08
C ILE A 137 8.31 -5.50 -6.42
N GLY A 138 7.46 -6.41 -6.88
CA GLY A 138 7.54 -6.90 -8.24
C GLY A 138 7.16 -5.79 -9.20
N SER A 139 5.91 -5.35 -9.17
CA SER A 139 5.41 -4.25 -10.01
C SER A 139 4.72 -3.18 -9.16
N GLY A 140 5.07 -1.92 -9.38
CA GLY A 140 4.54 -0.74 -8.68
C GLY A 140 3.86 0.26 -9.59
N ASN A 141 2.64 0.66 -9.25
CA ASN A 141 1.92 1.73 -9.93
C ASN A 141 1.47 2.79 -8.92
N PHE A 142 2.18 3.92 -8.90
CA PHE A 142 1.98 4.97 -7.92
C PHE A 142 1.34 6.20 -8.59
N ASN A 143 0.10 6.45 -8.27
CA ASN A 143 -0.66 7.65 -8.63
C ASN A 143 -0.67 8.60 -7.44
N LEU A 144 0.37 9.38 -7.30
CA LEU A 144 0.58 10.19 -6.10
C LEU A 144 -0.24 11.48 -6.12
N MET A 145 -0.95 11.73 -5.02
CA MET A 145 -1.82 12.90 -4.84
C MET A 145 -1.26 13.93 -3.85
N GLY A 146 -0.10 13.65 -3.23
CA GLY A 146 0.54 14.52 -2.26
C GLY A 146 2.02 14.21 -2.08
N ASN A 147 2.63 14.83 -1.06
CA ASN A 147 4.05 14.63 -0.78
C ASN A 147 4.30 13.25 -0.19
N SER A 148 5.05 12.47 -0.92
CA SER A 148 5.42 11.10 -0.59
C SER A 148 6.92 11.00 -0.35
N LYS A 149 7.31 10.10 0.55
CA LYS A 149 8.71 9.86 0.89
C LYS A 149 8.94 8.38 1.13
N VAL A 150 9.91 7.83 0.45
CA VAL A 150 10.39 6.46 0.64
C VAL A 150 11.92 6.51 0.76
N ASN A 151 12.50 5.68 1.61
CA ASN A 151 13.95 5.64 1.70
C ASN A 151 14.55 4.93 0.49
N GLU A 152 14.11 3.70 0.21
CA GLU A 152 14.61 2.86 -0.89
C GLU A 152 13.49 2.07 -1.54
N ILE A 153 13.55 1.90 -2.87
CA ILE A 153 12.62 1.10 -3.66
C ILE A 153 13.41 0.12 -4.52
N PHE A 154 13.15 -1.17 -4.34
CA PHE A 154 13.65 -2.26 -5.15
C PHE A 154 12.48 -2.89 -5.90
N CYS A 155 12.57 -3.00 -7.23
CA CYS A 155 11.44 -3.45 -8.05
C CYS A 155 11.88 -4.16 -9.33
N GLN A 156 10.95 -4.84 -9.99
CA GLN A 156 11.12 -5.19 -11.39
C GLN A 156 10.60 -4.04 -12.27
N ASP A 157 9.36 -3.63 -12.03
CA ASP A 157 8.70 -2.56 -12.79
C ASP A 157 8.17 -1.48 -11.85
N LEU A 158 8.50 -0.23 -12.10
CA LEU A 158 7.97 0.90 -11.35
C LEU A 158 7.47 2.01 -12.28
N ARG A 159 6.23 2.41 -12.05
CA ARG A 159 5.64 3.59 -12.66
C ARG A 159 5.18 4.56 -11.60
N VAL A 160 5.79 5.73 -11.57
CA VAL A 160 5.37 6.85 -10.72
C VAL A 160 4.75 7.92 -11.62
N ASN A 161 3.44 8.12 -11.46
CA ASN A 161 2.67 9.11 -12.20
C ASN A 161 2.42 10.33 -11.31
N SER A 162 2.62 11.50 -11.86
CA SER A 162 2.09 12.72 -11.24
C SER A 162 0.58 12.74 -11.46
N GLY A 163 -0.19 12.64 -10.40
CA GLY A 163 -1.64 12.52 -10.42
C GLY A 163 -2.35 13.54 -11.29
N ASN A 164 -2.35 13.29 -12.59
CA ASN A 164 -3.28 13.90 -13.52
C ASN A 164 -4.43 12.91 -13.64
N SER A 165 -5.23 12.78 -12.58
CA SER A 165 -6.47 12.04 -12.66
C SER A 165 -7.31 12.72 -13.72
N ASN A 166 -7.44 12.09 -14.87
CA ASN A 166 -8.47 12.38 -15.86
C ASN A 166 -9.83 12.01 -15.23
N TYR A 167 -10.17 12.62 -14.10
CA TYR A 167 -11.54 12.64 -13.61
C TYR A 167 -12.35 13.53 -14.58
N THR A 168 -12.85 12.92 -15.63
CA THR A 168 -13.86 13.48 -16.52
C THR A 168 -15.23 13.47 -15.84
N GLY A 169 -15.34 14.06 -14.65
CA GLY A 169 -16.59 14.20 -13.91
C GLY A 169 -17.00 15.66 -13.77
N LEU A 170 -18.31 15.92 -13.65
CA LEU A 170 -18.89 17.25 -13.46
C LEU A 170 -18.31 18.09 -12.31
N LEU A 171 -17.49 17.50 -11.42
CA LEU A 171 -16.82 18.15 -10.30
C LEU A 171 -15.33 18.49 -10.57
N SER A 172 -14.80 18.19 -11.75
CA SER A 172 -13.39 18.44 -12.09
C SER A 172 -13.00 19.92 -12.07
N GLY A 173 -13.96 20.82 -12.13
CA GLY A 173 -13.75 22.28 -12.06
C GLY A 173 -13.51 22.84 -10.66
N LEU A 174 -13.80 22.08 -9.61
CA LEU A 174 -13.67 22.52 -8.22
C LEU A 174 -12.40 22.01 -7.53
N ILE A 175 -11.69 21.06 -8.14
CA ILE A 175 -10.43 20.52 -7.60
C ILE A 175 -9.28 21.37 -8.15
N SER A 176 -8.60 22.05 -7.25
CA SER A 176 -7.48 22.95 -7.56
C SER A 176 -6.43 22.25 -8.44
N ARG A 177 -6.11 22.84 -9.57
CA ARG A 177 -5.27 22.32 -10.67
C ARG A 177 -3.80 22.06 -10.34
N ASN A 178 -3.34 22.14 -9.07
CA ASN A 178 -1.91 22.18 -8.73
C ASN A 178 -1.43 21.16 -7.68
N ASN A 179 -2.22 20.17 -7.29
CA ASN A 179 -1.72 19.13 -6.38
C ASN A 179 -1.15 17.93 -7.16
N TYR A 180 -0.06 18.18 -7.88
CA TYR A 180 0.77 17.08 -8.38
C TYR A 180 1.48 16.44 -7.18
N GLY A 181 1.24 15.17 -6.93
CA GLY A 181 1.97 14.43 -5.94
C GLY A 181 3.46 14.39 -6.28
N LYS A 182 4.29 14.37 -5.26
CA LYS A 182 5.75 14.36 -5.38
C LYS A 182 6.33 13.22 -4.58
N LEU A 183 7.19 12.43 -5.20
CA LEU A 183 7.99 11.42 -4.53
C LEU A 183 9.38 11.95 -4.21
N VAL A 184 9.83 11.76 -2.97
CA VAL A 184 11.22 11.94 -2.56
C VAL A 184 11.78 10.59 -2.13
N VAL A 185 12.86 10.15 -2.76
CA VAL A 185 13.45 8.84 -2.50
C VAL A 185 14.97 8.90 -2.64
N LYS A 186 15.71 8.09 -1.89
CA LYS A 186 17.18 8.07 -1.99
C LYS A 186 17.67 7.14 -3.10
N LEU A 187 17.11 5.94 -3.17
CA LEU A 187 17.50 4.92 -4.14
C LEU A 187 16.27 4.28 -4.77
N ILE A 188 16.29 4.17 -6.09
CA ILE A 188 15.38 3.29 -6.84
C ILE A 188 16.25 2.34 -7.67
N GLU A 189 16.04 1.03 -7.50
CA GLU A 189 16.69 0.01 -8.28
C GLU A 189 15.66 -0.94 -8.89
N GLY A 190 15.73 -1.14 -10.22
CA GLY A 190 14.76 -1.99 -10.91
C GLY A 190 15.05 -2.19 -12.39
N ASP A 191 14.25 -3.01 -13.06
CA ASP A 191 14.44 -3.30 -14.48
C ASP A 191 13.82 -2.22 -15.37
N GLU A 192 12.53 -1.93 -15.17
CA GLU A 192 11.75 -0.96 -15.95
C GLU A 192 11.28 0.18 -15.03
N ILE A 193 11.80 1.38 -15.21
CA ILE A 193 11.53 2.51 -14.33
C ILE A 193 11.00 3.70 -15.12
N PHE A 194 9.80 4.17 -14.76
CA PHE A 194 9.23 5.42 -15.25
C PHE A 194 8.90 6.35 -14.08
N LEU A 195 9.45 7.56 -14.09
CA LEU A 195 9.31 8.52 -13.00
C LEU A 195 8.76 9.86 -13.48
N GLU A 196 7.69 10.34 -12.87
CA GLU A 196 7.23 11.72 -12.94
C GLU A 196 7.24 12.36 -11.54
N ASN A 197 7.48 13.66 -11.44
CA ASN A 197 7.51 14.43 -10.19
C ASN A 197 8.31 13.76 -9.04
N THR A 198 9.43 13.14 -9.39
CA THR A 198 10.25 12.39 -8.44
C THR A 198 11.59 13.09 -8.21
N ILE A 199 11.96 13.30 -6.94
CA ILE A 199 13.32 13.66 -6.56
C ILE A 199 14.02 12.42 -6.04
N CYS A 200 15.11 12.02 -6.69
CA CYS A 200 15.87 10.83 -6.35
C CYS A 200 17.38 11.13 -6.33
N ASP A 201 18.08 10.53 -5.35
CA ASP A 201 19.53 10.63 -5.36
C ASP A 201 20.13 9.68 -6.42
N ILE A 202 19.72 8.41 -6.43
CA ILE A 202 20.24 7.40 -7.37
C ILE A 202 19.09 6.60 -7.96
N VAL A 203 19.07 6.48 -9.30
CA VAL A 203 18.21 5.55 -10.02
C VAL A 203 19.10 4.58 -10.79
N ARG A 204 18.94 3.28 -10.54
CA ARG A 204 19.69 2.22 -11.19
C ARG A 204 18.74 1.25 -11.88
N GLY A 205 19.00 0.91 -13.15
CA GLY A 205 18.13 -0.04 -13.83
C GLY A 205 18.51 -0.36 -15.27
N LYS A 206 17.71 -1.22 -15.90
CA LYS A 206 17.92 -1.58 -17.30
C LYS A 206 17.36 -0.53 -18.23
N ASN A 207 16.09 -0.20 -18.10
CA ASN A 207 15.39 0.77 -18.94
C ASN A 207 14.77 1.85 -18.07
N ILE A 208 15.28 3.06 -18.19
CA ILE A 208 14.91 4.18 -17.32
C ILE A 208 14.30 5.31 -18.14
N GLN A 209 13.18 5.81 -17.69
CA GLN A 209 12.49 6.96 -18.26
C GLN A 209 12.27 8.03 -17.18
N ILE A 210 12.91 9.17 -17.35
CA ILE A 210 12.79 10.32 -16.44
C ILE A 210 11.83 11.31 -17.07
N GLY A 211 10.63 11.35 -16.54
CA GLY A 211 9.53 12.18 -16.98
C GLY A 211 9.52 13.55 -16.32
N ARG A 212 8.46 14.28 -16.63
CA ARG A 212 8.22 15.66 -16.23
C ARG A 212 8.35 15.86 -14.73
N GLY A 213 9.04 16.96 -14.34
CA GLY A 213 9.17 17.39 -12.95
C GLY A 213 10.07 16.52 -12.08
N SER A 214 10.69 15.49 -12.68
CA SER A 214 11.65 14.64 -11.97
C SER A 214 13.06 15.24 -11.98
N LYS A 215 13.74 15.09 -10.83
CA LYS A 215 15.13 15.54 -10.63
C LYS A 215 15.92 14.41 -10.01
N VAL A 216 16.85 13.85 -10.78
CA VAL A 216 17.70 12.72 -10.36
C VAL A 216 19.15 13.17 -10.34
N LYS A 217 19.85 12.93 -9.22
CA LYS A 217 21.26 13.27 -9.13
C LYS A 217 22.10 12.36 -10.02
N ARG A 218 21.92 11.02 -9.88
CA ARG A 218 22.69 10.05 -10.66
C ARG A 218 21.77 8.96 -11.22
N VAL A 219 21.92 8.68 -12.51
CA VAL A 219 21.26 7.57 -13.20
C VAL A 219 22.33 6.59 -13.69
N GLU A 220 22.19 5.32 -13.29
CA GLU A 220 22.98 4.20 -13.76
C GLU A 220 22.08 3.27 -14.57
N TYR A 221 22.36 3.08 -15.87
CA TYR A 221 21.48 2.31 -16.74
C TYR A 221 22.25 1.31 -17.61
N GLN A 222 21.58 0.19 -17.93
CA GLN A 222 22.18 -0.90 -18.71
C GLN A 222 21.81 -0.83 -20.18
N ASN A 223 20.56 -0.56 -20.54
CA ASN A 223 20.06 -0.63 -21.91
C ASN A 223 19.64 0.76 -22.44
N THR A 224 18.66 1.39 -21.80
CA THR A 224 18.11 2.65 -22.30
C THR A 224 17.90 3.67 -21.21
N LEU A 225 18.24 4.92 -21.51
CA LEU A 225 17.86 6.09 -20.72
C LEU A 225 17.13 7.09 -21.61
N LYS A 226 15.88 7.41 -21.28
CA LYS A 226 15.10 8.46 -21.93
C LYS A 226 14.79 9.56 -20.92
N ILE A 227 15.10 10.79 -21.26
CA ILE A 227 14.79 11.97 -20.46
C ILE A 227 13.81 12.80 -21.26
N PHE A 228 12.60 12.97 -20.76
CA PHE A 228 11.56 13.77 -21.39
C PHE A 228 11.72 15.25 -21.02
N GLU A 229 11.01 16.10 -21.73
CA GLU A 229 10.97 17.54 -21.45
C GLU A 229 10.67 17.83 -19.99
N ASN A 230 11.45 18.71 -19.36
CA ASN A 230 11.39 19.05 -17.94
C ASN A 230 11.78 17.91 -16.96
N GLY A 231 12.42 16.85 -17.43
CA GLY A 231 13.16 15.90 -16.60
C GLY A 231 14.62 16.35 -16.45
N GLU A 232 15.19 16.28 -15.26
CA GLU A 232 16.56 16.71 -14.97
C GLU A 232 17.39 15.53 -14.44
N VAL A 233 18.59 15.31 -15.01
CA VAL A 233 19.56 14.32 -14.53
C VAL A 233 20.94 14.97 -14.51
N SER A 234 21.61 14.93 -13.33
CA SER A 234 22.92 15.57 -13.18
C SER A 234 24.07 14.71 -13.67
N GLU A 235 24.06 13.43 -13.35
CA GLU A 235 25.08 12.45 -13.72
C GLU A 235 24.46 11.23 -14.39
N LYS A 236 25.13 10.69 -15.43
CA LYS A 236 24.68 9.52 -16.17
C LYS A 236 25.83 8.55 -16.34
N GLU A 237 25.57 7.28 -16.09
CA GLU A 237 26.54 6.19 -16.28
C GLU A 237 25.82 5.00 -16.95
N GLU A 238 26.41 4.46 -18.00
CA GLU A 238 26.01 3.23 -18.65
C GLU A 238 26.95 2.11 -18.20
N PHE A 239 26.44 0.96 -17.75
CA PHE A 239 27.24 -0.16 -17.20
C PHE A 239 26.93 -1.51 -17.85
#